data_a1e0cc9f9d4aa87203d40c8784899f20
#
_entry.id   a1e0cc9f9d4aa87203d40c8784899f20
#
_cell.length_a   1.000
_cell.length_b   1.000
_cell.length_c   1.000
_cell.angle_alpha   90.00
_cell.angle_beta   90.00
_cell.angle_gamma   90.00
#
_symmetry.space_group_name_H-M   'P 1'
#
loop_
_entity.id
_entity.type
_entity.pdbx_description
1 polymer ?
#
loop_
_entity_poly.entity_id
_entity_poly.type
_entity_poly.pdbx_seq_one_letter_code
_entity_poly.pdbx_strand_id
1 'polypeptide(L)'
;MGPQEMSAPRIYFYCSNETGNLQEDVIALAEGLLELGIPYYSNCDYWLQSAEPSDYLFKHDPNVTHEDCDIVVVSYTWPQWVRMGSFDVRRQPLPAGLFSKGRKYATVYMDNNDGYRTISWEPEYRRFDLILRSKLNQRTWRPENMRPWAYGLTNRIVQATAKAPPFGSRSRTLLVNFGASHPYVYGTRDLARSRLEPKIGRLLPVDRTTDDLSVEPSDPFEALMWRQTGGRFSRSYYERLKRTQAVACFCGDIIPPMPFRPERYLVGGNRAKLRRLFFQSLGLFDPRPPRAVGCDSFRLWEALAAGCATINIDLSHYSVQLPVMPQNGTHYLGIDFARVDDFIDGLREEPSLLEHVAGAGRQWAETHYSPKAAAQRFLALLFSNATDEIGAGKRPRLNTVGFA
;
A
#
# COMPACT_ATOMS: atom_id res chain seq x y z
N MET A 1 -7.03 -26.72 38.93
CA MET A 1 -7.34 -25.67 37.95
C MET A 1 -6.85 -26.13 36.60
N GLY A 2 -7.76 -26.50 35.69
CA GLY A 2 -7.40 -26.88 34.33
C GLY A 2 -6.76 -25.71 33.61
N PRO A 3 -5.96 -25.95 32.55
CA PRO A 3 -5.43 -24.87 31.72
C PRO A 3 -6.62 -24.12 31.10
N GLN A 4 -6.80 -22.86 31.46
CA GLN A 4 -7.69 -21.97 30.75
C GLN A 4 -7.20 -21.93 29.29
N GLU A 5 -7.99 -22.46 28.37
CA GLU A 5 -7.82 -22.23 26.95
C GLU A 5 -7.79 -20.73 26.72
N MET A 6 -6.59 -20.19 26.51
CA MET A 6 -6.45 -18.79 26.21
C MET A 6 -6.81 -18.57 24.76
N SER A 7 -7.96 -17.98 24.53
CA SER A 7 -8.50 -17.69 23.20
C SER A 7 -7.58 -16.76 22.43
N ALA A 8 -7.46 -16.97 21.12
CA ALA A 8 -6.84 -16.03 20.18
C ALA A 8 -7.41 -14.62 20.33
N PRO A 9 -6.63 -13.55 20.09
CA PRO A 9 -7.14 -12.18 20.18
C PRO A 9 -8.29 -11.96 19.21
N ARG A 10 -9.30 -11.23 19.64
CA ARG A 10 -10.46 -10.85 18.83
C ARG A 10 -10.23 -9.44 18.27
N ILE A 11 -10.51 -9.24 16.99
CA ILE A 11 -10.25 -7.97 16.30
C ILE A 11 -11.57 -7.43 15.75
N TYR A 12 -11.79 -6.13 15.90
CA TYR A 12 -12.96 -5.44 15.34
C TYR A 12 -12.50 -4.40 14.31
N PHE A 13 -13.07 -4.46 13.10
CA PHE A 13 -12.76 -3.53 12.03
C PHE A 13 -13.88 -2.49 11.83
N TYR A 14 -13.50 -1.24 11.76
CA TYR A 14 -14.32 -0.17 11.22
C TYR A 14 -13.89 0.11 9.78
N CYS A 15 -14.71 -0.34 8.84
CA CYS A 15 -14.52 -0.19 7.40
C CYS A 15 -15.69 0.57 6.77
N SER A 16 -15.49 1.13 5.59
CA SER A 16 -16.55 1.61 4.72
C SER A 16 -16.81 0.59 3.62
N ASN A 17 -18.07 0.28 3.37
CA ASN A 17 -18.53 -0.57 2.26
C ASN A 17 -18.94 0.24 1.03
N GLU A 18 -18.64 1.54 0.97
CA GLU A 18 -18.93 2.35 -0.21
C GLU A 18 -18.19 1.82 -1.43
N THR A 19 -18.91 1.72 -2.54
CA THR A 19 -18.37 1.24 -3.82
C THR A 19 -17.17 2.07 -4.24
N GLY A 20 -16.11 1.40 -4.64
CA GLY A 20 -14.86 2.04 -5.09
C GLY A 20 -13.87 2.40 -3.99
N ASN A 21 -14.20 2.17 -2.73
CA ASN A 21 -13.27 2.34 -1.60
C ASN A 21 -12.39 1.09 -1.42
N LEU A 22 -11.47 0.88 -2.35
CA LEU A 22 -10.52 -0.22 -2.27
C LEU A 22 -9.52 -0.01 -1.14
N GLN A 23 -9.47 -0.95 -0.20
CA GLN A 23 -8.63 -0.94 1.01
C GLN A 23 -7.70 -2.15 1.03
N GLU A 24 -6.77 -2.24 0.08
CA GLU A 24 -5.89 -3.40 -0.10
C GLU A 24 -5.13 -3.79 1.17
N ASP A 25 -4.64 -2.82 1.92
CA ASP A 25 -3.91 -3.04 3.17
C ASP A 25 -4.76 -3.69 4.26
N VAL A 26 -6.03 -3.28 4.36
CA VAL A 26 -7.00 -3.86 5.32
C VAL A 26 -7.46 -5.23 4.84
N ILE A 27 -7.69 -5.39 3.53
CA ILE A 27 -8.06 -6.67 2.92
C ILE A 27 -6.94 -7.69 3.13
N ALA A 28 -5.69 -7.35 2.79
CA ALA A 28 -4.54 -8.24 3.00
C ALA A 28 -4.39 -8.65 4.47
N LEU A 29 -4.62 -7.72 5.41
CA LEU A 29 -4.59 -8.03 6.83
C LEU A 29 -5.69 -9.04 7.21
N ALA A 30 -6.94 -8.81 6.79
CA ALA A 30 -8.05 -9.69 7.13
C ALA A 30 -7.90 -11.09 6.51
N GLU A 31 -7.44 -11.18 5.26
CA GLU A 31 -7.12 -12.46 4.60
C GLU A 31 -6.07 -13.23 5.39
N GLY A 32 -5.02 -12.56 5.87
CA GLY A 32 -3.98 -13.18 6.68
C GLY A 32 -4.44 -13.58 8.08
N LEU A 33 -5.33 -12.81 8.71
CA LEU A 33 -5.95 -13.20 9.98
C LEU A 33 -6.82 -14.45 9.82
N LEU A 34 -7.58 -14.53 8.73
CA LEU A 34 -8.35 -15.71 8.39
C LEU A 34 -7.46 -16.95 8.22
N GLU A 35 -6.34 -16.81 7.50
CA GLU A 35 -5.34 -17.87 7.32
C GLU A 35 -4.72 -18.34 8.64
N LEU A 36 -4.55 -17.44 9.60
CA LEU A 36 -4.03 -17.73 10.94
C LEU A 36 -5.10 -18.24 11.92
N GLY A 37 -6.37 -18.30 11.51
CA GLY A 37 -7.48 -18.70 12.40
C GLY A 37 -7.78 -17.67 13.49
N ILE A 38 -7.40 -16.40 13.30
CA ILE A 38 -7.66 -15.31 14.25
C ILE A 38 -9.07 -14.76 14.02
N PRO A 39 -9.95 -14.78 15.02
CA PRO A 39 -11.31 -14.27 14.87
C PRO A 39 -11.34 -12.75 14.72
N TYR A 40 -12.11 -12.28 13.76
CA TYR A 40 -12.36 -10.84 13.58
C TYR A 40 -13.81 -10.58 13.16
N TYR A 41 -14.26 -9.35 13.40
CA TYR A 41 -15.60 -8.86 13.18
C TYR A 41 -15.52 -7.49 12.49
N SER A 42 -16.63 -7.03 11.92
CA SER A 42 -16.70 -5.74 11.24
C SER A 42 -18.02 -5.01 11.50
N ASN A 43 -17.99 -3.70 11.37
CA ASN A 43 -19.17 -2.84 11.42
C ASN A 43 -20.11 -3.01 10.21
N CYS A 44 -19.64 -3.63 9.13
CA CYS A 44 -20.40 -3.85 7.90
C CYS A 44 -19.86 -5.06 7.14
N ASP A 45 -20.73 -5.62 6.27
CA ASP A 45 -20.30 -6.58 5.27
C ASP A 45 -19.48 -5.86 4.19
N TYR A 46 -18.26 -6.33 3.95
CA TYR A 46 -17.37 -5.70 3.01
C TYR A 46 -16.47 -6.74 2.32
N TRP A 47 -16.17 -6.52 1.06
CA TRP A 47 -15.30 -7.29 0.19
C TRP A 47 -15.78 -8.73 -0.03
N LEU A 48 -16.54 -8.94 -1.11
CA LEU A 48 -16.92 -10.28 -1.57
C LEU A 48 -15.70 -11.02 -2.15
N GLN A 49 -15.49 -12.24 -1.69
CA GLN A 49 -14.39 -13.09 -2.13
C GLN A 49 -14.74 -13.91 -3.39
N SER A 50 -16.03 -14.10 -3.62
CA SER A 50 -16.59 -14.83 -4.78
C SER A 50 -17.86 -14.15 -5.27
N ALA A 51 -18.45 -14.69 -6.34
CA ALA A 51 -19.74 -14.21 -6.85
C ALA A 51 -20.94 -14.58 -5.96
N GLU A 52 -20.73 -15.36 -4.90
CA GLU A 52 -21.76 -15.71 -3.93
C GLU A 52 -22.12 -14.51 -3.05
N PRO A 53 -23.40 -14.09 -2.99
CA PRO A 53 -23.80 -12.83 -2.35
C PRO A 53 -23.51 -12.69 -0.86
N SER A 54 -23.16 -13.77 -0.17
CA SER A 54 -22.88 -13.79 1.28
C SER A 54 -21.44 -14.12 1.62
N ASP A 55 -20.58 -14.31 0.62
CA ASP A 55 -19.18 -14.70 0.81
C ASP A 55 -18.29 -13.47 1.06
N TYR A 56 -18.64 -12.71 2.08
CA TYR A 56 -17.87 -11.54 2.50
C TYR A 56 -16.63 -11.93 3.33
N LEU A 57 -15.52 -11.28 3.06
CA LEU A 57 -14.32 -11.35 3.89
C LEU A 57 -14.58 -10.72 5.26
N PHE A 58 -15.14 -9.52 5.28
CA PHE A 58 -15.59 -8.87 6.50
C PHE A 58 -17.09 -9.11 6.68
N LYS A 59 -17.47 -9.66 7.83
CA LYS A 59 -18.86 -9.96 8.16
C LYS A 59 -19.31 -9.14 9.36
N HIS A 60 -20.47 -8.53 9.22
CA HIS A 60 -21.11 -7.84 10.31
C HIS A 60 -21.83 -8.84 11.22
N ASP A 61 -21.51 -8.77 12.53
CA ASP A 61 -22.27 -9.48 13.55
C ASP A 61 -22.92 -8.43 14.49
N PRO A 62 -24.25 -8.31 14.50
CA PRO A 62 -24.95 -7.31 15.33
C PRO A 62 -24.80 -7.57 16.83
N ASN A 63 -24.37 -8.75 17.23
CA ASN A 63 -24.17 -9.12 18.63
C ASN A 63 -22.76 -8.83 19.14
N VAL A 64 -21.84 -8.39 18.26
CA VAL A 64 -20.45 -8.10 18.61
C VAL A 64 -20.16 -6.63 18.37
N THR A 65 -19.64 -5.98 19.39
CA THR A 65 -19.18 -4.60 19.35
C THR A 65 -17.65 -4.54 19.47
N HIS A 66 -17.07 -3.38 19.24
CA HIS A 66 -15.64 -3.19 19.46
C HIS A 66 -15.21 -3.37 20.93
N GLU A 67 -16.13 -3.22 21.89
CA GLU A 67 -15.86 -3.43 23.32
C GLU A 67 -15.69 -4.91 23.68
N ASP A 68 -16.16 -5.82 22.83
CA ASP A 68 -16.03 -7.27 22.99
C ASP A 68 -14.70 -7.82 22.41
N CYS A 69 -13.86 -6.95 21.89
CA CYS A 69 -12.64 -7.31 21.20
C CYS A 69 -11.37 -6.81 21.91
N ASP A 70 -10.22 -7.35 21.53
CA ASP A 70 -8.91 -6.98 22.11
C ASP A 70 -8.22 -5.89 21.29
N ILE A 71 -8.56 -5.77 20.02
CA ILE A 71 -7.99 -4.80 19.06
C ILE A 71 -9.14 -4.19 18.25
N VAL A 72 -9.08 -2.88 18.10
CA VAL A 72 -10.00 -2.14 17.24
C VAL A 72 -9.21 -1.46 16.12
N VAL A 73 -9.47 -1.86 14.88
CA VAL A 73 -8.84 -1.32 13.69
C VAL A 73 -9.79 -0.35 13.01
N VAL A 74 -9.38 0.88 12.84
CA VAL A 74 -10.12 1.89 12.06
C VAL A 74 -9.41 2.11 10.73
N SER A 75 -10.08 1.77 9.64
CA SER A 75 -9.57 1.99 8.30
C SER A 75 -9.63 3.48 7.93
N TYR A 76 -8.70 3.92 7.07
CA TYR A 76 -8.71 5.25 6.45
C TYR A 76 -10.06 5.61 5.82
N THR A 77 -10.78 4.65 5.26
CA THR A 77 -12.06 4.88 4.59
C THR A 77 -13.22 5.08 5.56
N TRP A 78 -13.11 4.63 6.81
CA TRP A 78 -14.18 4.83 7.80
C TRP A 78 -14.58 6.29 7.99
N PRO A 79 -13.66 7.26 8.13
CA PRO A 79 -14.03 8.67 8.27
C PRO A 79 -14.68 9.27 7.02
N GLN A 80 -14.70 8.57 5.90
CA GLN A 80 -15.25 9.02 4.62
C GLN A 80 -14.82 10.43 4.26
N TRP A 81 -13.53 10.58 4.01
CA TRP A 81 -12.94 11.86 3.66
C TRP A 81 -13.49 12.38 2.33
N VAL A 82 -14.07 13.57 2.36
CA VAL A 82 -14.58 14.26 1.19
C VAL A 82 -13.72 15.47 0.90
N ARG A 83 -13.37 15.62 -0.35
CA ARG A 83 -12.67 16.81 -0.79
C ARG A 83 -13.64 17.99 -0.92
N MET A 84 -13.46 19.00 -0.09
CA MET A 84 -14.18 20.28 -0.20
C MET A 84 -13.18 21.38 -0.56
N GLY A 85 -13.11 21.72 -1.88
CA GLY A 85 -12.12 22.66 -2.40
C GLY A 85 -10.69 22.15 -2.25
N SER A 86 -9.88 22.81 -1.43
CA SER A 86 -8.48 22.44 -1.13
C SER A 86 -8.31 21.63 0.16
N PHE A 87 -9.39 21.34 0.86
CA PHE A 87 -9.37 20.63 2.14
C PHE A 87 -10.08 19.30 2.04
N ASP A 88 -9.57 18.30 2.78
CA ASP A 88 -10.30 17.06 3.02
C ASP A 88 -11.10 17.23 4.31
N VAL A 89 -12.41 17.01 4.21
CA VAL A 89 -13.34 17.10 5.33
C VAL A 89 -13.82 15.70 5.66
N ARG A 90 -13.77 15.37 6.94
CA ARG A 90 -14.29 14.12 7.45
C ARG A 90 -15.82 14.17 7.50
N ARG A 91 -16.48 13.23 6.81
CA ARG A 91 -17.95 13.08 6.85
C ARG A 91 -18.43 12.39 8.11
N GLN A 92 -17.64 11.43 8.60
CA GLN A 92 -18.03 10.58 9.71
C GLN A 92 -17.04 10.75 10.86
N PRO A 93 -17.52 10.98 12.09
CA PRO A 93 -16.65 11.04 13.26
C PRO A 93 -16.05 9.65 13.54
N LEU A 94 -14.95 9.62 14.28
CA LEU A 94 -14.45 8.36 14.82
C LEU A 94 -15.52 7.71 15.70
N PRO A 95 -15.52 6.37 15.81
CA PRO A 95 -16.52 5.66 16.60
C PRO A 95 -16.64 6.21 18.02
N ALA A 96 -17.88 6.37 18.50
CA ALA A 96 -18.13 6.85 19.85
C ALA A 96 -17.50 5.88 20.86
N GLY A 97 -16.94 6.41 21.94
CA GLY A 97 -16.30 5.60 22.97
C GLY A 97 -14.93 5.02 22.64
N LEU A 98 -14.46 5.13 21.38
CA LEU A 98 -13.19 4.53 20.92
C LEU A 98 -11.98 4.81 21.83
N PHE A 99 -11.96 5.98 22.46
CA PHE A 99 -10.88 6.39 23.36
C PHE A 99 -11.37 6.58 24.81
N SER A 100 -12.37 5.80 25.24
CA SER A 100 -12.87 5.83 26.61
C SER A 100 -11.76 5.48 27.60
N LYS A 101 -11.82 6.13 28.78
CA LYS A 101 -10.91 5.73 29.89
C LYS A 101 -11.29 4.33 30.38
N GLY A 102 -10.26 3.51 30.56
CA GLY A 102 -10.47 2.13 31.04
C GLY A 102 -10.86 1.12 29.97
N ARG A 103 -10.79 1.49 28.65
CA ARG A 103 -10.96 0.53 27.57
C ARG A 103 -9.99 -0.64 27.72
N LYS A 104 -10.41 -1.83 27.32
CA LYS A 104 -9.61 -3.07 27.41
C LYS A 104 -9.04 -3.51 26.06
N TYR A 105 -9.15 -2.70 25.03
CA TYR A 105 -8.67 -2.97 23.68
C TYR A 105 -7.62 -1.96 23.23
N ALA A 106 -6.73 -2.39 22.34
CA ALA A 106 -5.82 -1.50 21.62
C ALA A 106 -6.52 -0.91 20.42
N THR A 107 -6.19 0.34 20.08
CA THR A 107 -6.73 1.06 18.91
C THR A 107 -5.68 1.24 17.83
N VAL A 108 -6.00 0.83 16.62
CA VAL A 108 -5.11 0.92 15.46
C VAL A 108 -5.79 1.74 14.37
N TYR A 109 -5.08 2.68 13.79
CA TYR A 109 -5.52 3.40 12.59
C TYR A 109 -4.68 2.97 11.39
N MET A 110 -5.34 2.48 10.33
CA MET A 110 -4.68 2.13 9.07
C MET A 110 -4.83 3.29 8.08
N ASP A 111 -3.72 3.97 7.84
CA ASP A 111 -3.63 5.18 7.01
C ASP A 111 -3.00 4.87 5.65
N ASN A 112 -3.83 4.66 4.64
CA ASN A 112 -3.39 4.49 3.25
C ASN A 112 -3.52 5.77 2.40
N ASN A 113 -3.63 6.91 3.04
CA ASN A 113 -3.81 8.21 2.41
C ASN A 113 -2.69 8.57 1.43
N ASP A 114 -3.03 9.21 0.32
CA ASP A 114 -2.04 9.65 -0.68
C ASP A 114 -1.06 10.69 -0.12
N GLY A 115 0.19 10.41 -0.36
CA GLY A 115 1.43 10.99 0.11
C GLY A 115 1.52 12.37 0.72
N TYR A 116 0.76 13.34 0.26
CA TYR A 116 0.82 14.72 0.78
C TYR A 116 -0.13 14.99 1.96
N ARG A 117 -1.04 14.08 2.23
CA ARG A 117 -2.05 14.25 3.26
C ARG A 117 -1.51 13.77 4.60
N THR A 118 -1.72 14.56 5.64
CA THR A 118 -1.18 14.33 6.97
C THR A 118 -2.29 14.18 8.02
N ILE A 119 -3.42 13.60 7.61
CA ILE A 119 -4.60 13.47 8.45
C ILE A 119 -4.28 12.72 9.74
N SER A 120 -3.56 11.62 9.64
CA SER A 120 -3.14 10.82 10.80
C SER A 120 -2.17 11.55 11.75
N TRP A 121 -1.71 12.76 11.40
CA TRP A 121 -0.87 13.59 12.28
C TRP A 121 -1.66 14.61 13.06
N GLU A 122 -2.97 14.71 12.85
CA GLU A 122 -3.84 15.57 13.64
C GLU A 122 -3.90 15.08 15.09
N PRO A 123 -4.13 15.99 16.07
CA PRO A 123 -4.10 15.62 17.49
C PRO A 123 -5.04 14.48 17.86
N GLU A 124 -6.20 14.39 17.21
CA GLU A 124 -7.19 13.33 17.44
C GLU A 124 -6.62 11.94 17.11
N TYR A 125 -5.84 11.81 16.02
CA TYR A 125 -5.23 10.54 15.61
C TYR A 125 -4.04 10.13 16.47
N ARG A 126 -3.41 11.05 17.19
CA ARG A 126 -2.36 10.72 18.16
C ARG A 126 -2.88 9.92 19.36
N ARG A 127 -4.20 9.84 19.54
CA ARG A 127 -4.85 9.06 20.58
C ARG A 127 -4.91 7.57 20.26
N PHE A 128 -4.70 7.17 19.00
CA PHE A 128 -4.53 5.77 18.65
C PHE A 128 -3.27 5.18 19.30
N ASP A 129 -3.35 3.94 19.74
CA ASP A 129 -2.17 3.25 20.29
C ASP A 129 -1.16 2.98 19.17
N LEU A 130 -1.61 2.72 17.94
CA LEU A 130 -0.77 2.47 16.79
C LEU A 130 -1.37 3.10 15.53
N ILE A 131 -0.52 3.74 14.72
CA ILE A 131 -0.87 4.20 13.37
C ILE A 131 -0.01 3.43 12.37
N LEU A 132 -0.65 2.69 11.48
CA LEU A 132 -0.01 1.96 10.39
C LEU A 132 -0.16 2.77 9.11
N ARG A 133 0.92 3.37 8.63
CA ARG A 133 0.88 4.23 7.46
C ARG A 133 1.61 3.62 6.28
N SER A 134 0.86 3.41 5.19
CA SER A 134 1.46 3.19 3.88
C SER A 134 2.08 4.51 3.36
N LYS A 135 3.00 4.42 2.40
CA LYS A 135 3.62 5.60 1.77
C LYS A 135 4.41 6.51 2.74
N LEU A 136 5.02 5.92 3.77
CA LEU A 136 5.83 6.66 4.73
C LEU A 136 7.21 6.98 4.14
N ASN A 137 7.78 8.10 4.57
CA ASN A 137 9.14 8.50 4.21
C ASN A 137 9.97 8.75 5.47
N GLN A 138 11.20 8.25 5.53
CA GLN A 138 12.09 8.34 6.71
C GLN A 138 12.41 9.79 7.10
N ARG A 139 12.46 10.70 6.15
CA ARG A 139 12.77 12.11 6.35
C ARG A 139 11.55 12.97 6.68
N THR A 140 10.37 12.36 6.77
CA THR A 140 9.15 13.04 7.17
C THR A 140 8.96 12.88 8.67
N TRP A 141 8.75 14.01 9.39
CA TRP A 141 8.38 13.95 10.79
C TRP A 141 7.07 13.16 10.96
N ARG A 142 7.00 12.34 11.98
CA ARG A 142 5.84 11.52 12.29
C ARG A 142 5.60 11.42 13.79
N PRO A 143 4.36 11.12 14.23
CA PRO A 143 4.06 10.75 15.59
C PRO A 143 4.85 9.49 16.01
N GLU A 144 5.17 9.38 17.30
CA GLU A 144 5.94 8.25 17.84
C GLU A 144 5.23 6.89 17.70
N ASN A 145 3.89 6.91 17.74
CA ASN A 145 3.04 5.72 17.58
C ASN A 145 2.82 5.33 16.09
N MET A 146 3.45 6.02 15.12
CA MET A 146 3.32 5.70 13.70
C MET A 146 4.41 4.73 13.25
N ARG A 147 3.99 3.69 12.52
CA ARG A 147 4.88 2.68 11.92
C ARG A 147 4.62 2.58 10.42
N PRO A 148 5.64 2.22 9.62
CA PRO A 148 5.46 1.97 8.20
C PRO A 148 4.54 0.77 7.99
N TRP A 149 3.69 0.89 6.98
CA TRP A 149 2.85 -0.16 6.45
C TRP A 149 2.96 -0.20 4.93
N ALA A 150 2.25 -1.13 4.27
CA ALA A 150 2.22 -1.25 2.83
C ALA A 150 0.89 -1.87 2.38
N TYR A 151 0.54 -1.71 1.11
CA TYR A 151 -0.61 -2.42 0.54
C TYR A 151 -0.41 -3.94 0.60
N GLY A 152 0.77 -4.41 0.20
CA GLY A 152 1.07 -5.84 0.18
C GLY A 152 0.33 -6.62 -0.90
N LEU A 153 0.37 -7.92 -0.77
CA LEU A 153 -0.34 -8.86 -1.63
C LEU A 153 -1.70 -9.19 -1.01
N THR A 154 -2.74 -9.17 -1.84
CA THR A 154 -4.06 -9.73 -1.50
C THR A 154 -4.27 -11.01 -2.29
N ASN A 155 -5.21 -11.86 -1.85
CA ASN A 155 -5.58 -13.09 -2.56
C ASN A 155 -6.03 -12.77 -3.99
N ARG A 156 -6.70 -11.64 -4.20
CA ARG A 156 -7.06 -11.14 -5.54
C ARG A 156 -5.84 -11.00 -6.44
N ILE A 157 -4.78 -10.34 -5.95
CA ILE A 157 -3.54 -10.13 -6.71
C ILE A 157 -2.87 -11.48 -7.00
N VAL A 158 -2.75 -12.33 -5.98
CA VAL A 158 -2.12 -13.66 -6.11
C VAL A 158 -2.86 -14.51 -7.13
N GLN A 159 -4.20 -14.56 -7.08
CA GLN A 159 -5.01 -15.33 -8.02
C GLN A 159 -4.93 -14.75 -9.44
N ALA A 160 -5.03 -13.43 -9.62
CA ALA A 160 -4.99 -12.79 -10.93
C ALA A 160 -3.62 -12.94 -11.62
N THR A 161 -2.53 -13.02 -10.84
CA THR A 161 -1.16 -13.19 -11.35
C THR A 161 -0.69 -14.65 -11.38
N ALA A 162 -1.50 -15.58 -10.87
CA ALA A 162 -1.19 -17.01 -10.92
C ALA A 162 -0.98 -17.51 -12.35
N LYS A 163 -0.23 -18.60 -12.49
CA LYS A 163 0.03 -19.28 -13.78
C LYS A 163 0.69 -18.36 -14.83
N ALA A 164 1.51 -17.41 -14.40
CA ALA A 164 2.34 -16.64 -15.32
C ALA A 164 3.33 -17.60 -16.03
N PRO A 165 3.54 -17.42 -17.36
CA PRO A 165 4.49 -18.25 -18.09
C PRO A 165 5.93 -18.06 -17.58
N PRO A 166 6.86 -19.00 -17.86
CA PRO A 166 8.27 -18.85 -17.52
C PRO A 166 8.83 -17.53 -18.04
N PHE A 167 9.71 -16.88 -17.29
CA PHE A 167 10.22 -15.55 -17.61
C PHE A 167 10.80 -15.44 -19.03
N GLY A 168 11.62 -16.39 -19.43
CA GLY A 168 12.24 -16.41 -20.76
C GLY A 168 11.27 -16.53 -21.94
N SER A 169 10.03 -16.98 -21.70
CA SER A 169 8.99 -17.07 -22.75
C SER A 169 8.11 -15.80 -22.85
N ARG A 170 8.31 -14.85 -21.96
CA ARG A 170 7.55 -13.58 -21.96
C ARG A 170 8.13 -12.58 -22.94
N SER A 171 7.29 -11.67 -23.40
CA SER A 171 7.74 -10.54 -24.24
C SER A 171 8.77 -9.69 -23.51
N ARG A 172 9.88 -9.42 -24.17
CA ARG A 172 10.91 -8.50 -23.68
C ARG A 172 10.46 -7.04 -23.88
N THR A 173 9.43 -6.64 -23.17
CA THR A 173 8.80 -5.32 -23.23
C THR A 173 8.75 -4.69 -21.83
N LEU A 174 8.66 -3.37 -21.79
CA LEU A 174 8.33 -2.60 -20.60
C LEU A 174 6.86 -2.21 -20.65
N LEU A 175 6.04 -2.80 -19.77
CA LEU A 175 4.65 -2.40 -19.61
C LEU A 175 4.56 -1.09 -18.82
N VAL A 176 3.96 -0.07 -19.42
CA VAL A 176 3.71 1.25 -18.83
C VAL A 176 2.21 1.47 -18.78
N ASN A 177 1.53 0.86 -17.82
CA ASN A 177 0.10 0.98 -17.62
C ASN A 177 -0.22 1.93 -16.45
N PHE A 178 0.12 3.21 -16.59
CA PHE A 178 -0.32 4.26 -15.69
C PHE A 178 -0.92 5.43 -16.48
N GLY A 179 -2.04 5.94 -16.00
CA GLY A 179 -2.76 7.04 -16.62
C GLY A 179 -1.95 8.33 -16.70
N ALA A 180 -2.57 9.37 -17.27
CA ALA A 180 -2.00 10.71 -17.31
C ALA A 180 -1.57 11.14 -15.90
N SER A 181 -0.45 11.88 -15.83
CA SER A 181 0.00 12.41 -14.56
C SER A 181 -1.02 13.41 -14.01
N HIS A 182 -1.33 13.27 -12.75
CA HIS A 182 -1.95 14.38 -12.03
C HIS A 182 -0.80 15.29 -11.58
N PRO A 183 -0.73 16.55 -12.03
CA PRO A 183 0.47 17.39 -11.92
C PRO A 183 0.94 17.66 -10.49
N TYR A 184 0.25 17.15 -9.48
CA TYR A 184 0.56 17.35 -8.07
C TYR A 184 0.70 16.08 -7.26
N VAL A 185 0.51 14.90 -7.88
CA VAL A 185 0.48 13.62 -7.14
C VAL A 185 1.38 12.57 -7.78
N TYR A 186 1.70 12.69 -9.07
CA TYR A 186 2.41 11.66 -9.84
C TYR A 186 3.58 12.20 -10.65
N GLY A 187 4.35 13.14 -10.12
CA GLY A 187 5.51 13.72 -10.81
C GLY A 187 6.57 12.70 -11.22
N THR A 188 6.68 11.56 -10.52
CA THR A 188 7.55 10.46 -10.93
C THR A 188 7.18 9.86 -12.29
N ARG A 189 5.89 9.85 -12.66
CA ARG A 189 5.43 9.39 -13.97
C ARG A 189 5.87 10.32 -15.10
N ASP A 190 5.86 11.62 -14.86
CA ASP A 190 6.35 12.61 -15.83
C ASP A 190 7.86 12.49 -16.02
N LEU A 191 8.61 12.26 -14.93
CA LEU A 191 10.03 11.99 -15.01
C LEU A 191 10.31 10.68 -15.76
N ALA A 192 9.53 9.63 -15.52
CA ALA A 192 9.68 8.38 -16.26
C ALA A 192 9.42 8.59 -17.76
N ARG A 193 8.34 9.28 -18.13
CA ARG A 193 8.01 9.57 -19.53
C ARG A 193 9.04 10.44 -20.24
N SER A 194 9.56 11.44 -19.55
CA SER A 194 10.48 12.42 -20.17
C SER A 194 11.94 11.96 -20.16
N ARG A 195 12.39 11.23 -19.15
CA ARG A 195 13.80 10.89 -18.97
C ARG A 195 14.12 9.42 -19.19
N LEU A 196 13.26 8.48 -18.75
CA LEU A 196 13.50 7.06 -18.84
C LEU A 196 13.03 6.46 -20.17
N GLU A 197 11.74 6.63 -20.50
CA GLU A 197 11.14 5.94 -21.65
C GLU A 197 11.86 6.17 -22.98
N PRO A 198 12.35 7.39 -23.33
CA PRO A 198 13.07 7.61 -24.57
C PRO A 198 14.38 6.83 -24.67
N LYS A 199 14.99 6.50 -23.54
CA LYS A 199 16.26 5.79 -23.46
C LYS A 199 16.07 4.29 -23.37
N ILE A 200 15.20 3.83 -22.47
CA ILE A 200 14.93 2.41 -22.23
C ILE A 200 14.24 1.75 -23.43
N GLY A 201 13.43 2.48 -24.18
CA GLY A 201 12.71 1.97 -25.36
C GLY A 201 13.61 1.39 -26.44
N ARG A 202 14.90 1.68 -26.43
CA ARG A 202 15.90 1.06 -27.31
C ARG A 202 16.32 -0.35 -26.85
N LEU A 203 16.13 -0.67 -25.57
CA LEU A 203 16.47 -1.97 -24.96
C LEU A 203 15.23 -2.83 -24.73
N LEU A 204 14.15 -2.19 -24.29
CA LEU A 204 12.86 -2.77 -23.97
C LEU A 204 11.78 -1.94 -24.67
N PRO A 205 11.17 -2.42 -25.75
CA PRO A 205 10.02 -1.77 -26.37
C PRO A 205 8.95 -1.44 -25.31
N VAL A 206 8.43 -0.22 -25.36
CA VAL A 206 7.48 0.28 -24.37
C VAL A 206 6.05 -0.04 -24.83
N ASP A 207 5.36 -0.87 -24.02
CA ASP A 207 3.92 -1.14 -24.20
C ASP A 207 3.10 -0.17 -23.33
N ARG A 208 2.32 0.69 -23.97
CA ARG A 208 1.40 1.64 -23.31
C ARG A 208 -0.07 1.28 -23.52
N THR A 209 -0.33 0.02 -23.84
CA THR A 209 -1.71 -0.44 -23.99
C THR A 209 -2.48 -0.23 -22.68
N THR A 210 -3.57 0.47 -22.77
CA THR A 210 -4.49 0.71 -21.66
C THR A 210 -5.81 -0.01 -21.92
N ASP A 211 -6.49 -0.38 -20.84
CA ASP A 211 -7.81 -0.98 -20.92
C ASP A 211 -8.89 0.09 -20.89
N ASP A 212 -9.99 -0.16 -21.57
CA ASP A 212 -11.21 0.60 -21.37
C ASP A 212 -11.88 0.12 -20.08
N LEU A 213 -11.71 0.89 -19.03
CA LEU A 213 -12.29 0.61 -17.71
C LEU A 213 -13.68 1.23 -17.52
N SER A 214 -14.23 1.89 -18.56
CA SER A 214 -15.56 2.52 -18.51
C SER A 214 -16.70 1.51 -18.63
N VAL A 215 -16.44 0.31 -19.16
CA VAL A 215 -17.42 -0.74 -19.39
C VAL A 215 -17.25 -1.85 -18.37
N GLU A 216 -18.34 -2.19 -17.69
CA GLU A 216 -18.38 -3.32 -16.77
C GLU A 216 -18.19 -4.65 -17.51
N PRO A 217 -17.31 -5.55 -17.06
CA PRO A 217 -17.12 -6.86 -17.67
C PRO A 217 -18.40 -7.72 -17.65
N SER A 218 -18.57 -8.59 -18.66
CA SER A 218 -19.70 -9.50 -18.73
C SER A 218 -19.57 -10.76 -17.85
N ASP A 219 -18.34 -11.15 -17.51
CA ASP A 219 -18.08 -12.25 -16.58
C ASP A 219 -18.49 -11.85 -15.17
N PRO A 220 -19.30 -12.66 -14.43
CA PRO A 220 -19.82 -12.28 -13.12
C PRO A 220 -18.74 -12.00 -12.09
N PHE A 221 -17.65 -12.74 -12.06
CA PHE A 221 -16.55 -12.53 -11.12
C PHE A 221 -15.73 -11.29 -11.49
N GLU A 222 -15.47 -11.07 -12.77
CA GLU A 222 -14.77 -9.88 -13.24
C GLU A 222 -15.60 -8.62 -12.99
N ALA A 223 -16.91 -8.67 -13.22
CA ALA A 223 -17.85 -7.60 -12.90
C ALA A 223 -17.86 -7.27 -11.40
N LEU A 224 -17.87 -8.30 -10.54
CA LEU A 224 -17.76 -8.13 -9.11
C LEU A 224 -16.45 -7.42 -8.74
N MET A 225 -15.31 -7.90 -9.23
CA MET A 225 -14.00 -7.30 -8.96
C MET A 225 -13.93 -5.87 -9.50
N TRP A 226 -14.46 -5.62 -10.69
CA TRP A 226 -14.53 -4.29 -11.28
C TRP A 226 -15.33 -3.31 -10.39
N ARG A 227 -16.51 -3.70 -9.92
CA ARG A 227 -17.34 -2.87 -9.01
C ARG A 227 -16.63 -2.59 -7.69
N GLN A 228 -16.09 -3.61 -7.04
CA GLN A 228 -15.41 -3.49 -5.74
C GLN A 228 -14.14 -2.63 -5.81
N THR A 229 -13.43 -2.69 -6.94
CA THR A 229 -12.22 -1.89 -7.14
C THR A 229 -12.48 -0.49 -7.70
N GLY A 230 -13.75 -0.11 -7.90
CA GLY A 230 -14.10 1.19 -8.49
C GLY A 230 -13.66 1.32 -9.93
N GLY A 231 -13.90 0.29 -10.76
CA GLY A 231 -13.54 0.27 -12.16
C GLY A 231 -12.04 0.10 -12.43
N ARG A 232 -11.28 -0.47 -11.50
CA ARG A 232 -9.81 -0.62 -11.65
C ARG A 232 -9.36 -2.05 -11.96
N PHE A 233 -10.26 -3.02 -11.97
CA PHE A 233 -9.96 -4.39 -12.34
C PHE A 233 -10.17 -4.60 -13.84
N SER A 234 -9.18 -5.20 -14.51
CA SER A 234 -9.27 -5.65 -15.90
C SER A 234 -8.47 -6.93 -16.07
N ARG A 235 -9.12 -7.98 -16.58
CA ARG A 235 -8.46 -9.25 -16.90
C ARG A 235 -7.37 -9.07 -17.95
N SER A 236 -7.64 -8.28 -18.98
CA SER A 236 -6.68 -8.02 -20.06
C SER A 236 -5.39 -7.35 -19.55
N TYR A 237 -5.49 -6.49 -18.52
CA TYR A 237 -4.31 -5.95 -17.84
C TYR A 237 -3.47 -7.05 -17.18
N TYR A 238 -4.10 -7.96 -16.41
CA TYR A 238 -3.37 -9.05 -15.77
C TYR A 238 -2.79 -10.04 -16.78
N GLU A 239 -3.46 -10.29 -17.90
CA GLU A 239 -2.91 -11.13 -18.97
C GLU A 239 -1.69 -10.48 -19.64
N ARG A 240 -1.69 -9.18 -19.87
CA ARG A 240 -0.49 -8.45 -20.34
C ARG A 240 0.62 -8.47 -19.29
N LEU A 241 0.28 -8.22 -18.04
CA LEU A 241 1.21 -8.23 -16.92
C LEU A 241 1.96 -9.58 -16.84
N LYS A 242 1.24 -10.70 -16.93
CA LYS A 242 1.84 -12.04 -16.93
C LYS A 242 2.75 -12.33 -18.12
N ARG A 243 2.53 -11.67 -19.26
CA ARG A 243 3.24 -11.90 -20.51
C ARG A 243 4.42 -10.95 -20.76
N THR A 244 4.63 -9.96 -19.91
CA THR A 244 5.73 -9.00 -20.04
C THR A 244 6.88 -9.31 -19.08
N GLN A 245 8.11 -8.98 -19.46
CA GLN A 245 9.29 -9.16 -18.60
C GLN A 245 9.47 -8.01 -17.61
N ALA A 246 9.14 -6.77 -17.97
CA ALA A 246 9.36 -5.61 -17.12
C ALA A 246 8.13 -4.72 -16.98
N VAL A 247 7.95 -4.11 -15.82
CA VAL A 247 6.81 -3.22 -15.51
C VAL A 247 7.28 -1.94 -14.85
N ALA A 248 6.82 -0.80 -15.35
CA ALA A 248 7.04 0.51 -14.75
C ALA A 248 6.01 0.77 -13.64
N CYS A 249 6.48 0.88 -12.39
CA CYS A 249 5.65 1.02 -11.19
C CYS A 249 5.71 2.41 -10.55
N PHE A 250 5.93 3.43 -11.35
CA PHE A 250 6.06 4.81 -10.85
C PHE A 250 4.76 5.35 -10.28
N CYS A 251 4.85 5.89 -9.07
CA CYS A 251 3.77 6.60 -8.37
C CYS A 251 4.35 7.66 -7.44
N GLY A 252 3.50 8.55 -6.97
CA GLY A 252 3.92 9.62 -6.08
C GLY A 252 4.73 10.71 -6.76
N ASP A 253 5.42 11.49 -5.97
CA ASP A 253 6.20 12.63 -6.43
C ASP A 253 7.56 12.71 -5.71
N ILE A 254 8.54 13.32 -6.35
CA ILE A 254 9.83 13.65 -5.75
C ILE A 254 9.80 15.13 -5.38
N ILE A 255 9.96 15.40 -4.10
CA ILE A 255 9.98 16.77 -3.58
C ILE A 255 11.39 17.14 -3.14
N PRO A 256 11.82 18.37 -3.43
CA PRO A 256 13.11 18.88 -2.95
C PRO A 256 13.13 18.90 -1.42
N PRO A 257 14.31 18.94 -0.80
CA PRO A 257 14.43 19.13 0.63
C PRO A 257 13.81 20.47 1.02
N MET A 258 13.06 20.48 2.11
CA MET A 258 12.34 21.66 2.59
C MET A 258 12.46 21.75 4.10
N PRO A 259 12.68 22.97 4.66
CA PRO A 259 12.94 23.15 6.09
C PRO A 259 11.73 22.87 7.00
N PHE A 260 10.51 22.81 6.43
CA PHE A 260 9.26 22.67 7.18
C PHE A 260 8.42 21.49 6.68
N ARG A 261 7.28 21.24 7.28
CA ARG A 261 6.28 20.22 6.87
C ARG A 261 5.60 20.67 5.56
N PRO A 262 6.13 20.32 4.39
CA PRO A 262 5.62 20.82 3.12
C PRO A 262 4.27 20.21 2.76
N GLU A 263 3.95 19.05 3.33
CA GLU A 263 2.77 18.27 3.04
C GLU A 263 1.47 19.06 3.24
N ARG A 264 1.44 19.97 4.23
CA ARG A 264 0.31 20.88 4.46
C ARG A 264 0.14 21.96 3.37
N TYR A 265 1.21 22.26 2.63
CA TYR A 265 1.24 23.41 1.72
C TYR A 265 1.22 23.02 0.25
N LEU A 266 1.39 21.73 -0.06
CA LEU A 266 1.51 21.25 -1.44
C LEU A 266 0.17 20.79 -2.05
N VAL A 267 -0.89 20.70 -1.25
CA VAL A 267 -2.20 20.25 -1.71
C VAL A 267 -3.08 21.44 -2.08
N GLY A 268 -3.46 21.55 -3.36
CA GLY A 268 -4.57 22.36 -3.84
C GLY A 268 -4.25 23.67 -4.59
N GLY A 269 -4.72 23.75 -5.84
CA GLY A 269 -4.89 24.97 -6.63
C GLY A 269 -3.63 25.72 -7.10
N ASN A 270 -3.83 26.84 -7.79
CA ASN A 270 -2.73 27.65 -8.35
C ASN A 270 -1.77 28.23 -7.29
N ARG A 271 -2.25 28.46 -6.08
CA ARG A 271 -1.40 28.90 -4.96
C ARG A 271 -0.42 27.81 -4.51
N ALA A 272 -0.77 26.53 -4.65
CA ALA A 272 0.14 25.43 -4.38
C ALA A 272 1.24 25.34 -5.43
N LYS A 273 0.95 25.65 -6.71
CA LYS A 273 1.98 25.78 -7.77
C LYS A 273 3.04 26.81 -7.43
N LEU A 274 2.61 28.02 -7.07
CA LEU A 274 3.52 29.12 -6.70
C LEU A 274 4.36 28.78 -5.46
N ARG A 275 3.74 28.16 -4.45
CA ARG A 275 4.45 27.69 -3.27
C ARG A 275 5.45 26.58 -3.62
N ARG A 276 5.07 25.62 -4.48
CA ARG A 276 5.98 24.57 -4.94
C ARG A 276 7.18 25.16 -5.67
N LEU A 277 6.98 26.10 -6.60
CA LEU A 277 8.05 26.79 -7.32
C LEU A 277 8.97 27.56 -6.35
N PHE A 278 8.39 28.28 -5.39
CA PHE A 278 9.14 28.99 -4.37
C PHE A 278 9.98 28.05 -3.50
N PHE A 279 9.39 26.95 -3.04
CA PHE A 279 10.12 25.97 -2.24
C PHE A 279 11.14 25.17 -3.08
N GLN A 280 10.85 24.90 -4.36
CA GLN A 280 11.84 24.33 -5.27
C GLN A 280 13.05 25.24 -5.43
N SER A 281 12.84 26.55 -5.52
CA SER A 281 13.93 27.54 -5.59
C SER A 281 14.75 27.57 -4.30
N LEU A 282 14.10 27.48 -3.14
CA LEU A 282 14.80 27.37 -1.85
C LEU A 282 15.53 26.04 -1.71
N GLY A 283 14.96 24.95 -2.22
CA GLY A 283 15.56 23.61 -2.21
C GLY A 283 16.87 23.50 -3.00
N LEU A 284 17.12 24.38 -3.97
CA LEU A 284 18.41 24.44 -4.68
C LEU A 284 19.59 24.80 -3.77
N PHE A 285 19.32 25.44 -2.63
CA PHE A 285 20.33 25.81 -1.64
C PHE A 285 20.40 24.85 -0.44
N ASP A 286 19.55 23.81 -0.41
CA ASP A 286 19.53 22.83 0.66
C ASP A 286 20.33 21.58 0.22
N PRO A 287 21.44 21.25 0.88
CA PRO A 287 22.30 20.11 0.49
C PRO A 287 21.66 18.76 0.76
N ARG A 288 20.51 18.70 1.43
CA ARG A 288 19.83 17.43 1.68
C ARG A 288 19.27 16.87 0.37
N PRO A 289 19.34 15.56 0.16
CA PRO A 289 18.80 14.95 -1.05
C PRO A 289 17.26 15.05 -1.08
N PRO A 290 16.65 15.03 -2.29
CA PRO A 290 15.20 15.02 -2.45
C PRO A 290 14.60 13.76 -1.82
N ARG A 291 13.31 13.81 -1.51
CA ARG A 291 12.57 12.67 -0.94
C ARG A 291 11.35 12.36 -1.77
N ALA A 292 10.96 11.10 -1.81
CA ALA A 292 9.73 10.69 -2.46
C ALA A 292 8.55 10.69 -1.47
N VAL A 293 7.37 11.00 -1.98
CA VAL A 293 6.11 10.93 -1.27
C VAL A 293 5.08 10.16 -2.10
N GLY A 294 4.23 9.38 -1.45
CA GLY A 294 3.16 8.64 -2.13
C GLY A 294 3.64 7.44 -2.97
N CYS A 295 4.77 6.84 -2.64
CA CYS A 295 5.43 5.82 -3.46
C CYS A 295 5.11 4.37 -3.06
N ASP A 296 3.88 4.09 -2.68
CA ASP A 296 3.32 2.74 -2.61
C ASP A 296 2.09 2.67 -3.52
N SER A 297 2.02 1.68 -4.39
CA SER A 297 0.93 1.53 -5.35
C SER A 297 0.60 0.07 -5.60
N PHE A 298 -0.64 -0.22 -5.93
CA PHE A 298 -1.09 -1.58 -6.28
C PHE A 298 -0.21 -2.21 -7.37
N ARG A 299 0.17 -1.44 -8.37
CA ARG A 299 0.98 -1.90 -9.51
C ARG A 299 2.33 -2.47 -9.08
N LEU A 300 2.94 -1.94 -8.01
CA LEU A 300 4.18 -2.50 -7.46
C LEU A 300 3.96 -3.95 -7.03
N TRP A 301 2.92 -4.20 -6.25
CA TRP A 301 2.59 -5.51 -5.71
C TRP A 301 2.11 -6.47 -6.78
N GLU A 302 1.29 -6.00 -7.72
CA GLU A 302 0.83 -6.77 -8.88
C GLU A 302 1.99 -7.23 -9.77
N ALA A 303 2.95 -6.34 -10.04
CA ALA A 303 4.12 -6.65 -10.86
C ALA A 303 5.06 -7.65 -10.17
N LEU A 304 5.31 -7.47 -8.87
CA LEU A 304 6.09 -8.42 -8.07
C LEU A 304 5.43 -9.80 -8.02
N ALA A 305 4.12 -9.87 -7.74
CA ALA A 305 3.37 -11.13 -7.73
C ALA A 305 3.37 -11.85 -9.07
N ALA A 306 3.28 -11.10 -10.17
CA ALA A 306 3.39 -11.65 -11.52
C ALA A 306 4.81 -12.14 -11.88
N GLY A 307 5.81 -11.87 -11.04
CA GLY A 307 7.21 -12.17 -11.33
C GLY A 307 7.74 -11.38 -12.53
N CYS A 308 7.48 -10.08 -12.55
CA CYS A 308 8.04 -9.14 -13.51
C CYS A 308 9.24 -8.41 -12.89
N ALA A 309 10.22 -8.03 -13.71
CA ALA A 309 11.24 -7.09 -13.29
C ALA A 309 10.58 -5.72 -13.05
N THR A 310 10.45 -5.36 -11.79
CA THR A 310 9.73 -4.18 -11.35
C THR A 310 10.66 -2.97 -11.39
N ILE A 311 10.34 -1.97 -12.22
CA ILE A 311 11.10 -0.73 -12.33
C ILE A 311 10.37 0.38 -11.56
N ASN A 312 11.03 0.99 -10.59
CA ASN A 312 10.48 2.05 -9.75
C ASN A 312 11.57 3.11 -9.47
N ILE A 313 11.23 4.14 -8.72
CA ILE A 313 12.27 5.01 -8.13
C ILE A 313 13.15 4.21 -7.18
N ASP A 314 14.38 4.62 -6.97
CA ASP A 314 15.21 4.05 -5.89
C ASP A 314 14.60 4.42 -4.53
N LEU A 315 13.92 3.43 -3.92
CA LEU A 315 13.18 3.63 -2.67
C LEU A 315 14.10 4.07 -1.52
N SER A 316 15.31 3.53 -1.46
CA SER A 316 16.29 3.87 -0.41
C SER A 316 16.87 5.25 -0.63
N HIS A 317 17.29 5.57 -1.85
CA HIS A 317 17.82 6.89 -2.21
C HIS A 317 16.82 8.00 -1.88
N TYR A 318 15.55 7.80 -2.24
CA TYR A 318 14.47 8.77 -1.97
C TYR A 318 13.81 8.61 -0.59
N SER A 319 14.41 7.79 0.29
CA SER A 319 14.02 7.61 1.70
C SER A 319 12.58 7.12 1.92
N VAL A 320 12.04 6.36 0.97
CA VAL A 320 10.78 5.63 1.17
C VAL A 320 10.96 4.60 2.27
N GLN A 321 9.94 4.39 3.07
CA GLN A 321 9.98 3.43 4.16
C GLN A 321 8.83 2.42 4.05
N LEU A 322 9.20 1.16 3.92
CA LEU A 322 8.31 0.01 4.01
C LEU A 322 8.64 -0.79 5.29
N PRO A 323 7.73 -1.65 5.77
CA PRO A 323 8.00 -2.52 6.93
C PRO A 323 9.25 -3.38 6.76
N VAL A 324 9.44 -3.97 5.60
CA VAL A 324 10.66 -4.65 5.16
C VAL A 324 11.09 -4.02 3.83
N MET A 325 12.29 -3.46 3.78
CA MET A 325 12.77 -2.78 2.57
C MET A 325 13.27 -3.79 1.53
N PRO A 326 12.89 -3.62 0.25
CA PRO A 326 13.52 -4.37 -0.83
C PRO A 326 14.91 -3.80 -1.13
N GLN A 327 15.80 -4.64 -1.62
CA GLN A 327 17.12 -4.23 -2.07
C GLN A 327 17.09 -3.88 -3.56
N ASN A 328 17.56 -2.69 -3.92
CA ASN A 328 17.73 -2.27 -5.31
C ASN A 328 18.76 -3.16 -6.03
N GLY A 329 18.48 -3.53 -7.27
CA GLY A 329 19.29 -4.45 -8.08
C GLY A 329 19.09 -5.94 -7.74
N THR A 330 18.36 -6.25 -6.65
CA THR A 330 18.04 -7.63 -6.25
C THR A 330 16.53 -7.91 -6.32
N HIS A 331 15.71 -7.09 -5.66
CA HIS A 331 14.26 -7.33 -5.57
C HIS A 331 13.45 -6.43 -6.52
N TYR A 332 14.05 -5.35 -6.97
CA TYR A 332 13.49 -4.40 -7.94
C TYR A 332 14.62 -3.59 -8.57
N LEU A 333 14.32 -2.88 -9.65
CA LEU A 333 15.23 -1.97 -10.33
C LEU A 333 14.87 -0.53 -9.97
N GLY A 334 15.63 0.06 -9.07
CA GLY A 334 15.44 1.40 -8.56
C GLY A 334 16.19 2.45 -9.38
N ILE A 335 15.50 3.51 -9.79
CA ILE A 335 16.08 4.58 -10.60
C ILE A 335 16.27 5.84 -9.76
N ASP A 336 17.47 6.38 -9.81
CA ASP A 336 17.72 7.79 -9.58
C ASP A 336 17.55 8.56 -10.90
N PHE A 337 16.55 9.45 -10.98
CA PHE A 337 16.30 10.21 -12.20
C PHE A 337 17.39 11.23 -12.56
N ALA A 338 18.34 11.48 -11.68
CA ALA A 338 19.56 12.22 -12.03
C ALA A 338 20.57 11.36 -12.80
N ARG A 339 20.48 10.03 -12.68
CA ARG A 339 21.45 9.05 -13.20
C ARG A 339 20.80 7.99 -14.09
N VAL A 340 19.87 8.41 -14.95
CA VAL A 340 19.14 7.46 -15.83
C VAL A 340 20.09 6.76 -16.81
N ASP A 341 21.17 7.41 -17.27
CA ASP A 341 22.13 6.80 -18.21
C ASP A 341 22.86 5.63 -17.55
N ASP A 342 23.31 5.76 -16.30
CA ASP A 342 23.96 4.69 -15.56
C ASP A 342 23.01 3.48 -15.40
N PHE A 343 21.73 3.73 -15.18
CA PHE A 343 20.72 2.68 -15.10
C PHE A 343 20.55 1.94 -16.44
N ILE A 344 20.53 2.66 -17.56
CA ILE A 344 20.41 2.08 -18.90
C ILE A 344 21.66 1.28 -19.26
N ASP A 345 22.84 1.77 -18.92
CA ASP A 345 24.10 1.08 -19.17
C ASP A 345 24.19 -0.22 -18.36
N GLY A 346 23.80 -0.20 -17.07
CA GLY A 346 23.72 -1.41 -16.26
C GLY A 346 22.79 -2.48 -16.83
N LEU A 347 21.62 -2.09 -17.36
CA LEU A 347 20.72 -3.03 -18.04
C LEU A 347 21.27 -3.60 -19.34
N ARG A 348 22.15 -2.86 -20.02
CA ARG A 348 22.81 -3.30 -21.25
C ARG A 348 23.95 -4.26 -20.94
N GLU A 349 24.70 -4.01 -19.88
CA GLU A 349 25.85 -4.81 -19.46
C GLU A 349 25.44 -6.16 -18.88
N GLU A 350 24.28 -6.21 -18.22
CA GLU A 350 23.77 -7.44 -17.57
C GLU A 350 22.36 -7.83 -18.07
N PRO A 351 22.25 -8.49 -19.22
CA PRO A 351 20.96 -8.90 -19.79
C PRO A 351 20.12 -9.85 -18.91
N SER A 352 20.79 -10.63 -18.03
CA SER A 352 20.16 -11.56 -17.07
C SER A 352 19.57 -10.86 -15.85
N LEU A 353 19.90 -9.60 -15.60
CA LEU A 353 19.46 -8.83 -14.44
C LEU A 353 17.92 -8.79 -14.32
N LEU A 354 17.21 -8.67 -15.45
CA LEU A 354 15.74 -8.63 -15.44
C LEU A 354 15.15 -9.92 -14.86
N GLU A 355 15.65 -11.09 -15.27
CA GLU A 355 15.16 -12.38 -14.78
C GLU A 355 15.50 -12.59 -13.31
N HIS A 356 16.74 -12.27 -12.93
CA HIS A 356 17.18 -12.34 -11.53
C HIS A 356 16.28 -11.51 -10.61
N VAL A 357 16.08 -10.24 -10.94
CA VAL A 357 15.29 -9.30 -10.15
C VAL A 357 13.81 -9.70 -10.12
N ALA A 358 13.27 -10.24 -11.22
CA ALA A 358 11.89 -10.70 -11.29
C ALA A 358 11.63 -11.88 -10.33
N GLY A 359 12.54 -12.86 -10.31
CA GLY A 359 12.45 -14.02 -9.41
C GLY A 359 12.63 -13.65 -7.94
N ALA A 360 13.70 -12.93 -7.63
CA ALA A 360 14.01 -12.51 -6.26
C ALA A 360 12.96 -11.53 -5.71
N GLY A 361 12.46 -10.61 -6.54
CA GLY A 361 11.43 -9.66 -6.16
C GLY A 361 10.11 -10.33 -5.83
N ARG A 362 9.69 -11.32 -6.62
CA ARG A 362 8.50 -12.13 -6.34
C ARG A 362 8.65 -12.87 -5.01
N GLN A 363 9.75 -13.58 -4.80
CA GLN A 363 10.02 -14.32 -3.57
C GLN A 363 10.01 -13.42 -2.34
N TRP A 364 10.64 -12.23 -2.44
CA TRP A 364 10.63 -11.24 -1.38
C TRP A 364 9.21 -10.77 -1.05
N ALA A 365 8.40 -10.45 -2.06
CA ALA A 365 7.02 -10.02 -1.84
C ALA A 365 6.16 -11.13 -1.21
N GLU A 366 6.26 -12.36 -1.69
CA GLU A 366 5.55 -13.52 -1.12
C GLU A 366 5.97 -13.79 0.32
N THR A 367 7.27 -13.70 0.63
CA THR A 367 7.79 -13.96 1.99
C THR A 367 7.38 -12.90 2.99
N HIS A 368 7.43 -11.64 2.58
CA HIS A 368 7.29 -10.53 3.53
C HIS A 368 5.95 -9.79 3.44
N TYR A 369 5.20 -9.95 2.37
CA TYR A 369 3.99 -9.17 2.12
C TYR A 369 2.78 -10.00 1.67
N SER A 370 2.85 -11.33 1.78
CA SER A 370 1.66 -12.19 1.72
C SER A 370 0.66 -11.81 2.81
N PRO A 371 -0.63 -12.13 2.67
CA PRO A 371 -1.63 -11.87 3.70
C PRO A 371 -1.20 -12.40 5.07
N LYS A 372 -0.71 -13.63 5.12
CA LYS A 372 -0.20 -14.25 6.35
C LYS A 372 0.95 -13.44 6.97
N ALA A 373 1.95 -13.03 6.18
CA ALA A 373 3.07 -12.26 6.67
C ALA A 373 2.64 -10.86 7.18
N ALA A 374 1.65 -10.24 6.54
CA ALA A 374 1.06 -8.98 6.99
C ALA A 374 0.36 -9.16 8.37
N ALA A 375 -0.45 -10.20 8.53
CA ALA A 375 -1.13 -10.49 9.79
C ALA A 375 -0.14 -10.83 10.92
N GLN A 376 0.88 -11.63 10.66
CA GLN A 376 1.92 -11.94 11.63
C GLN A 376 2.66 -10.68 12.10
N ARG A 377 3.02 -9.79 11.17
CA ARG A 377 3.64 -8.50 11.48
C ARG A 377 2.73 -7.60 12.30
N PHE A 378 1.46 -7.53 11.94
CA PHE A 378 0.45 -6.77 12.68
C PHE A 378 0.38 -7.23 14.14
N LEU A 379 0.26 -8.52 14.36
CA LEU A 379 0.23 -9.10 15.69
C LEU A 379 1.54 -8.87 16.47
N ALA A 380 2.69 -9.01 15.80
CA ALA A 380 3.99 -8.77 16.43
C ALA A 380 4.19 -7.31 16.87
N LEU A 381 3.58 -6.34 16.18
CA LEU A 381 3.63 -4.92 16.58
C LEU A 381 2.79 -4.64 17.84
N LEU A 382 1.76 -5.42 18.10
CA LEU A 382 0.82 -5.20 19.20
C LEU A 382 1.11 -6.08 20.41
N PHE A 383 1.71 -7.26 20.20
CA PHE A 383 1.92 -8.23 21.27
C PHE A 383 3.39 -8.62 21.37
N SER A 384 3.92 -8.69 22.58
CA SER A 384 5.21 -9.32 22.84
C SER A 384 5.08 -10.82 22.63
N ASN A 385 5.95 -11.41 21.80
CA ASN A 385 5.97 -12.85 21.51
C ASN A 385 4.65 -13.42 20.95
N ALA A 386 3.88 -12.59 20.25
CA ALA A 386 2.53 -12.94 19.77
C ALA A 386 2.49 -14.27 18.99
N THR A 387 3.47 -14.52 18.12
CA THR A 387 3.54 -15.75 17.30
C THR A 387 3.74 -17.01 18.14
N ASP A 388 4.59 -16.95 19.16
CA ASP A 388 4.91 -18.09 20.01
C ASP A 388 3.78 -18.37 21.00
N GLU A 389 3.15 -17.34 21.53
CA GLU A 389 2.04 -17.46 22.47
C GLU A 389 0.77 -17.99 21.81
N ILE A 390 0.45 -17.51 20.58
CA ILE A 390 -0.70 -17.99 19.79
C ILE A 390 -0.46 -19.44 19.36
N GLY A 391 0.75 -19.78 18.90
CA GLY A 391 1.11 -21.16 18.55
C GLY A 391 1.07 -22.12 19.74
N ALA A 392 1.24 -21.63 20.97
CA ALA A 392 1.12 -22.39 22.21
C ALA A 392 -0.31 -22.37 22.80
N GLY A 393 -1.30 -21.79 22.12
CA GLY A 393 -2.68 -21.64 22.62
C GLY A 393 -2.79 -20.65 23.79
N LYS A 394 -1.83 -19.72 23.91
CA LYS A 394 -1.84 -18.70 24.97
C LYS A 394 -2.33 -17.36 24.40
N ARG A 395 -3.07 -16.60 25.21
CA ARG A 395 -3.46 -15.24 24.85
C ARG A 395 -2.24 -14.32 24.89
N PRO A 396 -1.86 -13.69 23.75
CA PRO A 396 -0.70 -12.82 23.71
C PRO A 396 -0.92 -11.59 24.60
N ARG A 397 0.15 -11.11 25.23
CA ARG A 397 0.11 -9.89 26.04
C ARG A 397 0.32 -8.68 25.16
N LEU A 398 -0.55 -7.66 25.29
CA LEU A 398 -0.35 -6.38 24.63
C LEU A 398 0.99 -5.75 25.04
N ASN A 399 1.72 -5.23 24.06
CA ASN A 399 2.93 -4.46 24.33
C ASN A 399 2.57 -3.18 25.07
N THR A 400 2.84 -3.13 26.37
CA THR A 400 2.56 -1.97 27.22
C THR A 400 3.62 -0.88 27.11
N VAL A 401 4.72 -1.12 26.41
CA VAL A 401 5.83 -0.18 26.26
C VAL A 401 5.50 0.81 25.15
N GLY A 402 5.10 2.02 25.52
CA GLY A 402 4.91 3.15 24.61
C GLY A 402 3.47 3.55 24.31
N PHE A 403 2.49 3.01 25.02
CA PHE A 403 1.08 3.39 24.93
C PHE A 403 0.66 4.30 26.11
N ALA A 404 1.38 5.40 26.34
CA ALA A 404 1.03 6.43 27.33
C ALA A 404 0.51 7.71 26.67
#